data_0b98ab68ee9542d9946fabe58e4b625e
#
_entry.id   0b98ab68ee9542d9946fabe58e4b625e
#
_cell.length_a   1.000
_cell.length_b   1.000
_cell.length_c   1.000
_cell.angle_alpha   90.00
_cell.angle_beta   90.00
_cell.angle_gamma   90.00
#
_symmetry.space_group_name_H-M   'P 1'
#
loop_
_entity.id
_entity.type
_entity.pdbx_description
1 polymer ?
#
loop_
_entity_poly.entity_id
_entity_poly.type
_entity_poly.pdbx_seq_one_letter_code
_entity_poly.pdbx_strand_id
1 'polypeptide(L)'
;MTETKNTPYIEFHRKYQPETWDDFIGQDKVINQLKIDVLENRHVQGRMFEGTAGTGKTSIALVLAKALNCTGRPKNSADPCQKCDWCKTVQTAKLGAIHYFNASKAGGIEIAREIVTLGTVKQALGAPFIIVDECHGLTSAAWGVFYDYLENKENTPKAPIIFCTNHNPRIDDAIRSRLQWYKFNNIRQQTLEDWLQDIAGQEGITITDNGIRWCAQNAGGSARMALARLEEYLRNPEHYDANESTTTALMRYMVWGKLNLIGGAIDKAAETPGALRAATEEAISQLTNYVLKKGHGNVESGKLPFHDLATQDAALADMGRVFNPQVTFAIQEIFENRLKGIWNVSDEVTLYASAWTRATWYASHYWKELGKKEGR
;
A
#
# COMPACT_ATOMS: atom_id res chain seq x y z
N MET A 1 4.13 -45.56 0.56
CA MET A 1 3.46 -44.73 -0.46
C MET A 1 2.55 -43.76 0.27
N THR A 2 3.06 -42.58 0.59
CA THR A 2 2.29 -41.52 1.24
C THR A 2 1.56 -40.75 0.16
N GLU A 3 0.23 -40.89 0.13
CA GLU A 3 -0.63 -40.06 -0.72
C GLU A 3 -0.38 -38.57 -0.40
N THR A 4 0.32 -37.89 -1.27
CA THR A 4 0.35 -36.44 -1.30
C THR A 4 -1.05 -35.97 -1.68
N LYS A 5 -1.84 -35.55 -0.69
CA LYS A 5 -3.10 -34.84 -0.91
C LYS A 5 -2.78 -33.61 -1.79
N ASN A 6 -3.19 -33.71 -3.04
CA ASN A 6 -3.08 -32.64 -4.02
C ASN A 6 -4.11 -31.57 -3.66
N THR A 7 -3.82 -30.80 -2.61
CA THR A 7 -4.63 -29.64 -2.23
C THR A 7 -4.40 -28.58 -3.31
N PRO A 8 -5.44 -28.09 -4.00
CA PRO A 8 -5.26 -27.09 -5.04
C PRO A 8 -4.57 -25.85 -4.46
N TYR A 9 -3.60 -25.32 -5.20
CA TYR A 9 -2.91 -24.08 -4.83
C TYR A 9 -3.93 -22.95 -4.68
N ILE A 10 -3.94 -22.31 -3.52
CA ILE A 10 -4.76 -21.14 -3.24
C ILE A 10 -3.84 -19.93 -3.23
N GLU A 11 -4.10 -18.95 -4.08
CA GLU A 11 -3.37 -17.69 -4.12
C GLU A 11 -3.41 -17.00 -2.76
N PHE A 12 -2.27 -16.41 -2.34
CA PHE A 12 -2.16 -15.79 -1.01
C PHE A 12 -3.19 -14.70 -0.76
N HIS A 13 -3.53 -13.92 -1.77
CA HIS A 13 -4.53 -12.87 -1.60
C HIS A 13 -5.93 -13.40 -1.27
N ARG A 14 -6.24 -14.67 -1.58
CA ARG A 14 -7.47 -15.35 -1.18
C ARG A 14 -7.32 -16.03 0.17
N LYS A 15 -6.16 -16.66 0.42
CA LYS A 15 -5.87 -17.35 1.68
C LYS A 15 -5.83 -16.38 2.86
N TYR A 16 -5.23 -15.18 2.66
CA TYR A 16 -5.09 -14.13 3.67
C TYR A 16 -6.14 -13.01 3.53
N GLN A 17 -7.31 -13.35 3.00
CA GLN A 17 -8.42 -12.40 2.98
C GLN A 17 -8.91 -12.17 4.43
N PRO A 18 -8.97 -10.90 4.91
CA PRO A 18 -9.40 -10.59 6.25
C PRO A 18 -10.82 -11.07 6.56
N GLU A 19 -11.03 -11.72 7.69
CA GLU A 19 -12.32 -12.19 8.18
C GLU A 19 -12.79 -11.47 9.44
N THR A 20 -11.86 -10.92 10.23
CA THR A 20 -12.06 -10.16 11.45
C THR A 20 -11.43 -8.78 11.34
N TRP A 21 -11.68 -7.90 12.31
CA TRP A 21 -11.06 -6.57 12.35
C TRP A 21 -9.55 -6.61 12.57
N ASP A 22 -9.06 -7.62 13.27
CA ASP A 22 -7.65 -7.72 13.65
C ASP A 22 -6.78 -8.28 12.53
N ASP A 23 -7.40 -8.81 11.46
CA ASP A 23 -6.69 -9.31 10.27
C ASP A 23 -6.24 -8.16 9.33
N PHE A 24 -6.71 -6.94 9.60
CA PHE A 24 -6.34 -5.78 8.77
C PHE A 24 -5.06 -5.11 9.25
N ILE A 25 -4.29 -4.62 8.30
CA ILE A 25 -3.09 -3.85 8.56
C ILE A 25 -3.26 -2.39 8.11
N GLY A 26 -2.84 -1.46 8.94
CA GLY A 26 -2.63 -0.06 8.57
C GLY A 26 -3.87 0.80 8.34
N GLN A 27 -5.08 0.39 8.75
CA GLN A 27 -6.33 1.16 8.61
C GLN A 27 -6.98 1.49 9.97
N ASP A 28 -6.20 1.61 11.03
CA ASP A 28 -6.66 1.70 12.43
C ASP A 28 -7.74 2.76 12.66
N LYS A 29 -7.60 3.94 12.03
CA LYS A 29 -8.59 5.03 12.20
C LYS A 29 -9.96 4.64 11.65
N VAL A 30 -10.00 4.04 10.47
CA VAL A 30 -11.24 3.61 9.82
C VAL A 30 -11.86 2.46 10.62
N ILE A 31 -11.05 1.48 11.01
CA ILE A 31 -11.48 0.32 11.78
C ILE A 31 -12.07 0.75 13.13
N ASN A 32 -11.39 1.63 13.88
CA ASN A 32 -11.86 2.11 15.16
C ASN A 32 -13.20 2.85 15.04
N GLN A 33 -13.40 3.69 14.02
CA GLN A 33 -14.67 4.35 13.77
C GLN A 33 -15.78 3.34 13.46
N LEU A 34 -15.50 2.34 12.63
CA LEU A 34 -16.50 1.31 12.28
C LEU A 34 -16.81 0.37 13.47
N LYS A 35 -15.82 0.05 14.30
CA LYS A 35 -16.04 -0.70 15.56
C LYS A 35 -16.99 0.06 16.50
N ILE A 36 -16.88 1.38 16.59
CA ILE A 36 -17.81 2.22 17.37
C ILE A 36 -19.22 2.14 16.79
N ASP A 37 -19.38 2.27 15.46
CA ASP A 37 -20.69 2.14 14.80
C ASP A 37 -21.35 0.79 15.12
N VAL A 38 -20.57 -0.29 15.15
CA VAL A 38 -21.05 -1.64 15.48
C VAL A 38 -21.46 -1.75 16.94
N LEU A 39 -20.66 -1.22 17.88
CA LEU A 39 -20.95 -1.29 19.32
C LEU A 39 -22.19 -0.46 19.70
N GLU A 40 -22.38 0.68 19.05
CA GLU A 40 -23.51 1.59 19.29
C GLU A 40 -24.75 1.28 18.44
N ASN A 41 -24.68 0.23 17.59
CA ASN A 41 -25.72 -0.12 16.62
C ASN A 41 -26.14 1.08 15.75
N ARG A 42 -25.19 1.89 15.32
CA ARG A 42 -25.47 3.07 14.49
C ARG A 42 -25.93 2.65 13.09
N HIS A 43 -27.15 3.00 12.75
CA HIS A 43 -27.69 2.80 11.41
C HIS A 43 -27.26 3.95 10.49
N VAL A 44 -26.12 3.77 9.79
CA VAL A 44 -25.67 4.69 8.75
C VAL A 44 -26.15 4.18 7.40
N GLN A 45 -27.01 4.97 6.73
CA GLN A 45 -27.67 4.56 5.49
C GLN A 45 -26.68 4.44 4.32
N GLY A 46 -25.72 5.35 4.22
CA GLY A 46 -24.71 5.37 3.17
C GLY A 46 -23.31 5.63 3.70
N ARG A 47 -22.35 4.81 3.27
CA ARG A 47 -20.92 5.00 3.55
C ARG A 47 -20.14 5.08 2.25
N MET A 48 -19.13 5.94 2.22
CA MET A 48 -18.18 6.05 1.13
C MET A 48 -16.80 5.60 1.60
N PHE A 49 -16.26 4.56 0.97
CA PHE A 49 -14.89 4.05 1.18
C PHE A 49 -14.00 4.48 0.02
N GLU A 50 -13.15 5.46 0.25
CA GLU A 50 -12.25 6.04 -0.76
C GLU A 50 -10.80 5.67 -0.45
N GLY A 51 -10.04 5.25 -1.45
CA GLY A 51 -8.59 4.97 -1.35
C GLY A 51 -8.10 4.04 -2.45
N THR A 52 -6.79 3.87 -2.53
CA THR A 52 -6.15 3.06 -3.58
C THR A 52 -6.60 1.60 -3.58
N ALA A 53 -6.41 0.91 -4.71
CA ALA A 53 -6.77 -0.50 -4.84
C ALA A 53 -5.96 -1.38 -3.87
N GLY A 54 -6.61 -2.41 -3.30
CA GLY A 54 -5.94 -3.37 -2.42
C GLY A 54 -5.61 -2.89 -1.01
N THR A 55 -6.17 -1.76 -0.57
CA THR A 55 -6.05 -1.23 0.81
C THR A 55 -7.11 -1.78 1.79
N GLY A 56 -7.94 -2.73 1.36
CA GLY A 56 -8.89 -3.44 2.22
C GLY A 56 -10.33 -2.91 2.21
N LYS A 57 -10.70 -1.94 1.34
CA LYS A 57 -12.06 -1.34 1.32
C LYS A 57 -13.19 -2.38 1.28
N THR A 58 -13.17 -3.25 0.28
CA THR A 58 -14.20 -4.27 0.09
C THR A 58 -14.18 -5.31 1.22
N SER A 59 -12.99 -5.70 1.69
CA SER A 59 -12.86 -6.63 2.82
C SER A 59 -13.41 -6.04 4.12
N ILE A 60 -13.12 -4.78 4.43
CA ILE A 60 -13.69 -4.07 5.59
C ILE A 60 -15.22 -3.96 5.47
N ALA A 61 -15.73 -3.69 4.26
CA ALA A 61 -17.19 -3.66 4.04
C ALA A 61 -17.84 -5.01 4.36
N LEU A 62 -17.20 -6.13 4.01
CA LEU A 62 -17.68 -7.48 4.33
C LEU A 62 -17.63 -7.77 5.83
N VAL A 63 -16.54 -7.40 6.52
CA VAL A 63 -16.43 -7.58 7.97
C VAL A 63 -17.46 -6.71 8.71
N LEU A 64 -17.68 -5.47 8.27
CA LEU A 64 -18.72 -4.60 8.81
C LEU A 64 -20.12 -5.20 8.64
N ALA A 65 -20.42 -5.74 7.46
CA ALA A 65 -21.69 -6.41 7.18
C ALA A 65 -21.91 -7.64 8.07
N LYS A 66 -20.85 -8.45 8.27
CA LYS A 66 -20.89 -9.55 9.24
C LYS A 66 -21.18 -9.04 10.65
N ALA A 67 -20.46 -8.01 11.10
CA ALA A 67 -20.53 -7.52 12.47
C ALA A 67 -21.89 -6.91 12.84
N LEU A 68 -22.48 -6.10 11.94
CA LEU A 68 -23.76 -5.43 12.17
C LEU A 68 -24.95 -6.38 12.30
N ASN A 69 -24.95 -7.48 11.55
CA ASN A 69 -26.02 -8.47 11.57
C ASN A 69 -25.68 -9.75 12.35
N CYS A 70 -24.55 -9.78 13.04
CA CYS A 70 -24.09 -10.97 13.75
C CYS A 70 -24.96 -11.26 14.98
N THR A 71 -25.68 -12.38 14.98
CA THR A 71 -26.53 -12.81 16.09
C THR A 71 -25.78 -13.44 17.27
N GLY A 72 -24.53 -13.90 17.02
CA GLY A 72 -23.68 -14.52 18.05
C GLY A 72 -22.59 -13.58 18.60
N ARG A 73 -22.63 -12.28 18.28
CA ARG A 73 -21.65 -11.30 18.73
C ARG A 73 -21.86 -10.97 20.23
N PRO A 74 -20.79 -11.02 21.06
CA PRO A 74 -20.87 -10.54 22.43
C PRO A 74 -21.23 -9.04 22.48
N LYS A 75 -22.02 -8.62 23.46
CA LYS A 75 -22.50 -7.22 23.56
C LYS A 75 -21.35 -6.18 23.59
N ASN A 76 -20.21 -6.54 24.15
CA ASN A 76 -19.07 -5.65 24.32
C ASN A 76 -17.96 -5.87 23.25
N SER A 77 -18.23 -6.64 22.19
CA SER A 77 -17.30 -6.85 21.09
C SER A 77 -17.88 -6.31 19.80
N ALA A 78 -17.03 -5.70 18.96
CA ALA A 78 -17.37 -5.34 17.59
C ALA A 78 -17.10 -6.49 16.60
N ASP A 79 -16.45 -7.59 17.03
CA ASP A 79 -16.05 -8.68 16.15
C ASP A 79 -17.23 -9.59 15.81
N PRO A 80 -17.40 -9.97 14.54
CA PRO A 80 -18.38 -10.95 14.14
C PRO A 80 -18.00 -12.34 14.68
N CYS A 81 -18.98 -13.14 15.09
CA CYS A 81 -18.74 -14.43 15.75
C CYS A 81 -18.22 -15.53 14.82
N GLN A 82 -18.21 -15.34 13.51
CA GLN A 82 -17.83 -16.30 12.46
C GLN A 82 -18.62 -17.63 12.44
N LYS A 83 -19.57 -17.83 13.35
CA LYS A 83 -20.25 -19.12 13.56
C LYS A 83 -21.76 -19.08 13.26
N CYS A 84 -22.40 -17.93 13.39
CA CYS A 84 -23.84 -17.80 13.11
C CYS A 84 -24.13 -17.88 11.61
N ASP A 85 -25.38 -18.15 11.26
CA ASP A 85 -25.78 -18.35 9.86
C ASP A 85 -25.50 -17.11 9.01
N TRP A 86 -25.65 -15.91 9.57
CA TRP A 86 -25.29 -14.67 8.88
C TRP A 86 -23.80 -14.61 8.53
N CYS A 87 -22.91 -14.84 9.50
CA CYS A 87 -21.46 -14.82 9.26
C CYS A 87 -21.04 -15.84 8.19
N LYS A 88 -21.60 -17.06 8.26
CA LYS A 88 -21.35 -18.12 7.27
C LYS A 88 -21.88 -17.76 5.89
N THR A 89 -23.07 -17.15 5.81
CA THR A 89 -23.71 -16.75 4.55
C THR A 89 -22.90 -15.67 3.85
N VAL A 90 -22.39 -14.68 4.58
CA VAL A 90 -21.51 -13.63 4.06
C VAL A 90 -20.21 -14.22 3.51
N GLN A 91 -19.62 -15.18 4.24
CA GLN A 91 -18.37 -15.84 3.84
C GLN A 91 -18.51 -16.67 2.56
N THR A 92 -19.66 -17.30 2.36
CA THR A 92 -19.91 -18.17 1.20
C THR A 92 -20.53 -17.45 0.01
N ALA A 93 -20.84 -16.15 0.12
CA ALA A 93 -21.61 -15.37 -0.86
C ALA A 93 -22.94 -16.04 -1.27
N LYS A 94 -23.52 -16.89 -0.38
CA LYS A 94 -24.79 -17.58 -0.62
C LYS A 94 -25.94 -16.79 -0.04
N LEU A 95 -27.06 -16.77 -0.78
CA LEU A 95 -28.39 -16.32 -0.31
C LEU A 95 -28.52 -14.83 0.08
N GLY A 96 -28.30 -13.88 -0.86
CA GLY A 96 -28.94 -12.55 -0.74
C GLY A 96 -28.58 -11.67 0.47
N ALA A 97 -27.69 -12.12 1.36
CA ALA A 97 -27.28 -11.38 2.54
C ALA A 97 -26.44 -10.15 2.18
N ILE A 98 -25.63 -10.28 1.15
CA ILE A 98 -24.85 -9.19 0.56
C ILE A 98 -25.09 -9.15 -0.93
N HIS A 99 -25.52 -7.98 -1.40
CA HIS A 99 -25.63 -7.67 -2.81
C HIS A 99 -24.37 -6.91 -3.24
N TYR A 100 -23.59 -7.50 -4.12
CA TYR A 100 -22.35 -6.90 -4.64
C TYR A 100 -22.55 -6.45 -6.08
N PHE A 101 -22.31 -5.18 -6.34
CA PHE A 101 -22.41 -4.56 -7.65
C PHE A 101 -21.06 -3.92 -8.03
N ASN A 102 -20.65 -4.08 -9.27
CA ASN A 102 -19.48 -3.40 -9.80
C ASN A 102 -19.96 -2.35 -10.81
N ALA A 103 -19.87 -1.07 -10.44
CA ALA A 103 -20.37 0.04 -11.23
C ALA A 103 -19.52 0.34 -12.48
N SER A 104 -18.27 -0.17 -12.56
CA SER A 104 -17.47 -0.03 -13.78
C SER A 104 -18.02 -0.84 -14.96
N LYS A 105 -18.79 -1.90 -14.66
CA LYS A 105 -19.41 -2.77 -15.68
C LYS A 105 -20.83 -2.32 -16.05
N ALA A 106 -21.55 -1.74 -15.11
CA ALA A 106 -22.92 -1.31 -15.27
C ALA A 106 -23.22 -0.16 -14.28
N GLY A 107 -22.87 1.07 -14.67
CA GLY A 107 -23.03 2.28 -13.83
C GLY A 107 -24.23 3.16 -14.18
N GLY A 108 -25.17 2.66 -14.99
CA GLY A 108 -26.35 3.39 -15.45
C GLY A 108 -27.47 3.54 -14.39
N ILE A 109 -28.51 4.28 -14.78
CA ILE A 109 -29.67 4.54 -13.90
C ILE A 109 -30.44 3.25 -13.57
N GLU A 110 -30.46 2.27 -14.47
CA GLU A 110 -31.17 1.00 -14.31
C GLU A 110 -30.59 0.19 -13.17
N ILE A 111 -29.27 0.10 -13.08
CA ILE A 111 -28.61 -0.63 -11.97
C ILE A 111 -28.83 0.09 -10.64
N ALA A 112 -28.86 1.43 -10.64
CA ALA A 112 -29.16 2.18 -9.42
C ALA A 112 -30.58 1.91 -8.93
N ARG A 113 -31.56 1.83 -9.83
CA ARG A 113 -32.95 1.47 -9.49
C ARG A 113 -33.08 0.03 -8.96
N GLU A 114 -32.37 -0.91 -9.59
CA GLU A 114 -32.30 -2.29 -9.11
C GLU A 114 -31.74 -2.36 -7.66
N ILE A 115 -30.62 -1.68 -7.41
CA ILE A 115 -29.98 -1.62 -6.10
C ILE A 115 -30.94 -1.05 -5.05
N VAL A 116 -31.60 0.07 -5.36
CA VAL A 116 -32.56 0.71 -4.45
C VAL A 116 -33.76 -0.19 -4.18
N THR A 117 -34.28 -0.87 -5.20
CA THR A 117 -35.37 -1.85 -5.04
C THR A 117 -34.97 -2.98 -4.10
N LEU A 118 -33.80 -3.58 -4.31
CA LEU A 118 -33.28 -4.61 -3.42
C LEU A 118 -33.10 -4.13 -1.99
N GLY A 119 -32.65 -2.88 -1.82
CA GLY A 119 -32.46 -2.27 -0.50
C GLY A 119 -33.73 -2.00 0.28
N THR A 120 -34.89 -1.97 -0.38
CA THR A 120 -36.20 -1.76 0.26
C THR A 120 -36.90 -3.06 0.62
N VAL A 121 -36.46 -4.20 0.11
CA VAL A 121 -37.07 -5.52 0.39
C VAL A 121 -36.57 -6.06 1.70
N LYS A 122 -37.51 -6.39 2.62
CA LYS A 122 -37.20 -7.10 3.89
C LYS A 122 -36.82 -8.54 3.59
N GLN A 123 -35.65 -8.94 4.03
CA GLN A 123 -35.17 -10.32 3.92
C GLN A 123 -35.39 -11.11 5.22
N ALA A 124 -35.60 -12.42 5.09
CA ALA A 124 -35.90 -13.31 6.22
C ALA A 124 -34.74 -13.47 7.21
N LEU A 125 -33.48 -13.23 6.77
CA LEU A 125 -32.25 -13.43 7.54
C LEU A 125 -31.62 -12.15 8.09
N GLY A 126 -32.31 -11.02 8.10
CA GLY A 126 -31.81 -9.72 8.57
C GLY A 126 -31.81 -8.66 7.47
N ALA A 127 -31.29 -7.46 7.77
CA ALA A 127 -31.19 -6.41 6.76
C ALA A 127 -30.14 -6.77 5.70
N PRO A 128 -30.49 -6.76 4.40
CA PRO A 128 -29.49 -6.98 3.35
C PRO A 128 -28.42 -5.88 3.45
N PHE A 129 -27.21 -6.21 2.98
CA PHE A 129 -26.10 -5.26 2.91
C PHE A 129 -25.72 -5.07 1.44
N ILE A 130 -25.55 -3.84 1.02
CA ILE A 130 -25.28 -3.54 -0.38
C ILE A 130 -23.88 -2.95 -0.49
N ILE A 131 -23.05 -3.52 -1.38
CA ILE A 131 -21.73 -3.02 -1.70
C ILE A 131 -21.70 -2.65 -3.17
N VAL A 132 -21.44 -1.37 -3.45
CA VAL A 132 -21.26 -0.84 -4.81
C VAL A 132 -19.78 -0.52 -5.01
N ASP A 133 -19.08 -1.43 -5.65
CA ASP A 133 -17.64 -1.28 -5.93
C ASP A 133 -17.42 -0.48 -7.21
N GLU A 134 -16.25 0.19 -7.29
CA GLU A 134 -15.86 1.07 -8.40
C GLU A 134 -16.94 2.13 -8.71
N CYS A 135 -17.53 2.71 -7.65
CA CYS A 135 -18.67 3.62 -7.76
C CYS A 135 -18.37 4.90 -8.56
N HIS A 136 -17.11 5.18 -8.88
CA HIS A 136 -16.74 6.24 -9.83
C HIS A 136 -17.29 6.00 -11.24
N GLY A 137 -17.67 4.76 -11.57
CA GLY A 137 -18.36 4.41 -12.82
C GLY A 137 -19.85 4.76 -12.85
N LEU A 138 -20.46 5.22 -11.74
CA LEU A 138 -21.85 5.62 -11.70
C LEU A 138 -22.06 6.95 -12.45
N THR A 139 -23.13 7.00 -13.26
CA THR A 139 -23.55 8.23 -13.94
C THR A 139 -24.21 9.21 -12.97
N SER A 140 -24.27 10.49 -13.32
CA SER A 140 -25.00 11.50 -12.51
C SER A 140 -26.48 11.15 -12.32
N ALA A 141 -27.10 10.55 -13.34
CA ALA A 141 -28.49 10.07 -13.26
C ALA A 141 -28.64 8.91 -12.23
N ALA A 142 -27.65 8.01 -12.16
CA ALA A 142 -27.63 6.95 -11.15
C ALA A 142 -27.47 7.52 -9.73
N TRP A 143 -26.62 8.52 -9.55
CA TRP A 143 -26.47 9.22 -8.27
C TRP A 143 -27.75 9.93 -7.83
N GLY A 144 -28.55 10.47 -8.78
CA GLY A 144 -29.88 11.04 -8.49
C GLY A 144 -30.84 10.02 -7.86
N VAL A 145 -30.81 8.75 -8.30
CA VAL A 145 -31.61 7.68 -7.70
C VAL A 145 -31.15 7.38 -6.26
N PHE A 146 -29.85 7.36 -6.02
CA PHE A 146 -29.31 7.15 -4.66
C PHE A 146 -29.59 8.32 -3.72
N TYR A 147 -29.73 9.55 -4.24
CA TYR A 147 -30.07 10.71 -3.43
C TYR A 147 -31.36 10.48 -2.62
N ASP A 148 -32.45 10.10 -3.30
CA ASP A 148 -33.75 9.85 -2.66
C ASP A 148 -33.69 8.67 -1.67
N TYR A 149 -32.92 7.66 -2.02
CA TYR A 149 -32.71 6.51 -1.15
C TYR A 149 -31.97 6.88 0.14
N LEU A 150 -30.92 7.66 0.05
CA LEU A 150 -30.07 8.08 1.17
C LEU A 150 -30.78 9.12 2.05
N GLU A 151 -31.65 9.98 1.49
CA GLU A 151 -32.40 10.97 2.26
C GLU A 151 -33.44 10.33 3.19
N ASN A 152 -34.00 9.19 2.79
CA ASN A 152 -34.93 8.37 3.58
C ASN A 152 -35.99 9.17 4.39
N LYS A 153 -36.67 10.11 3.74
CA LYS A 153 -37.69 11.01 4.37
C LYS A 153 -38.77 10.26 5.16
N GLU A 154 -39.11 9.04 4.75
CA GLU A 154 -40.12 8.22 5.38
C GLU A 154 -39.60 7.47 6.61
N ASN A 155 -38.34 7.58 6.93
CA ASN A 155 -37.65 6.88 8.02
C ASN A 155 -37.95 5.36 8.05
N THR A 156 -38.11 4.77 6.87
CA THR A 156 -38.31 3.34 6.69
C THR A 156 -37.01 2.58 6.79
N PRO A 157 -36.98 1.40 7.42
CA PRO A 157 -35.76 0.58 7.44
C PRO A 157 -35.35 0.19 6.02
N LYS A 158 -34.17 0.64 5.58
CA LYS A 158 -33.57 0.33 4.28
C LYS A 158 -32.20 -0.32 4.51
N ALA A 159 -31.77 -1.12 3.54
CA ALA A 159 -30.43 -1.72 3.58
C ALA A 159 -29.35 -0.63 3.57
N PRO A 160 -28.31 -0.71 4.39
CA PRO A 160 -27.17 0.17 4.29
C PRO A 160 -26.40 -0.09 3.00
N ILE A 161 -25.94 0.99 2.35
CA ILE A 161 -25.11 0.93 1.14
C ILE A 161 -23.69 1.39 1.46
N ILE A 162 -22.70 0.62 1.02
CA ILE A 162 -21.30 1.02 1.01
C ILE A 162 -20.85 1.21 -0.44
N PHE A 163 -20.43 2.41 -0.75
CA PHE A 163 -19.80 2.75 -2.03
C PHE A 163 -18.30 2.68 -1.87
N CYS A 164 -17.62 1.90 -2.72
CA CYS A 164 -16.15 1.79 -2.75
C CYS A 164 -15.61 2.44 -4.02
N THR A 165 -14.52 3.20 -3.89
CA THR A 165 -13.87 3.83 -5.05
C THR A 165 -12.36 3.94 -4.85
N ASN A 166 -11.63 3.87 -5.96
CA ASN A 166 -10.19 4.12 -6.02
C ASN A 166 -9.87 5.59 -6.36
N HIS A 167 -10.85 6.32 -6.86
CA HIS A 167 -10.73 7.70 -7.28
C HIS A 167 -11.76 8.57 -6.58
N ASN A 168 -11.45 9.87 -6.44
CA ASN A 168 -12.44 10.82 -5.93
C ASN A 168 -13.64 10.85 -6.90
N PRO A 169 -14.81 10.36 -6.51
CA PRO A 169 -15.96 10.31 -7.41
C PRO A 169 -16.51 11.72 -7.60
N ARG A 170 -16.93 12.01 -8.84
CA ARG A 170 -17.65 13.26 -9.16
C ARG A 170 -19.10 13.12 -8.70
N ILE A 171 -19.38 13.52 -7.48
CA ILE A 171 -20.73 13.54 -6.90
C ILE A 171 -21.07 14.92 -6.38
N ASP A 172 -22.34 15.26 -6.47
CA ASP A 172 -22.85 16.54 -5.99
C ASP A 172 -22.77 16.65 -4.46
N ASP A 173 -22.59 17.86 -3.95
CA ASP A 173 -22.50 18.13 -2.50
C ASP A 173 -23.73 17.64 -1.74
N ALA A 174 -24.88 17.64 -2.39
CA ALA A 174 -26.13 17.12 -1.83
C ALA A 174 -26.03 15.62 -1.49
N ILE A 175 -25.43 14.80 -2.35
CA ILE A 175 -25.20 13.37 -2.08
C ILE A 175 -24.04 13.21 -1.11
N ARG A 176 -22.98 14.01 -1.27
CA ARG A 176 -21.80 13.98 -0.42
C ARG A 176 -22.14 14.19 1.06
N SER A 177 -23.06 15.10 1.34
CA SER A 177 -23.52 15.41 2.71
C SER A 177 -24.32 14.28 3.38
N ARG A 178 -24.83 13.32 2.60
CA ARG A 178 -25.61 12.16 3.07
C ARG A 178 -24.79 10.90 3.25
N LEU A 179 -23.51 10.94 2.86
CA LEU A 179 -22.58 9.83 2.98
C LEU A 179 -21.60 10.05 4.12
N GLN A 180 -21.38 9.03 4.92
CA GLN A 180 -20.27 9.02 5.86
C GLN A 180 -19.01 8.57 5.15
N TRP A 181 -17.97 9.43 5.14
CA TRP A 181 -16.75 9.22 4.40
C TRP A 181 -15.66 8.59 5.25
N TYR A 182 -15.02 7.57 4.66
CA TYR A 182 -13.87 6.88 5.24
C TYR A 182 -12.74 6.86 4.22
N LYS A 183 -11.60 7.44 4.59
CA LYS A 183 -10.43 7.51 3.71
C LYS A 183 -9.45 6.40 4.08
N PHE A 184 -9.21 5.52 3.13
CA PHE A 184 -8.23 4.45 3.21
C PHE A 184 -6.89 4.94 2.67
N ASN A 185 -5.87 4.92 3.52
CA ASN A 185 -4.54 5.34 3.14
C ASN A 185 -3.72 4.16 2.63
N ASN A 186 -2.67 4.46 1.87
CA ASN A 186 -1.65 3.48 1.55
C ASN A 186 -1.03 2.94 2.84
N ILE A 187 -0.83 1.63 2.88
CA ILE A 187 -0.18 0.97 4.02
C ILE A 187 1.30 1.34 3.99
N ARG A 188 1.85 1.65 5.15
CA ARG A 188 3.27 2.00 5.28
C ARG A 188 4.14 0.81 4.91
N GLN A 189 5.26 1.07 4.26
CA GLN A 189 6.20 0.03 3.83
C GLN A 189 6.61 -0.87 5.00
N GLN A 190 7.02 -0.31 6.13
CA GLN A 190 7.40 -1.09 7.31
C GLN A 190 6.29 -2.02 7.79
N THR A 191 5.04 -1.54 7.81
CA THR A 191 3.88 -2.37 8.19
C THR A 191 3.67 -3.54 7.21
N LEU A 192 3.94 -3.32 5.91
CA LEU A 192 3.90 -4.39 4.91
C LEU A 192 5.05 -5.38 5.10
N GLU A 193 6.25 -4.89 5.43
CA GLU A 193 7.41 -5.74 5.70
C GLU A 193 7.15 -6.65 6.91
N ASP A 194 6.72 -6.08 8.04
CA ASP A 194 6.40 -6.83 9.25
C ASP A 194 5.32 -7.90 8.97
N TRP A 195 4.27 -7.52 8.26
CA TRP A 195 3.19 -8.44 7.91
C TRP A 195 3.61 -9.56 6.95
N LEU A 196 4.43 -9.25 5.93
CA LEU A 196 4.96 -10.26 5.02
C LEU A 196 5.90 -11.24 5.73
N GLN A 197 6.66 -10.76 6.73
CA GLN A 197 7.49 -11.61 7.57
C GLN A 197 6.64 -12.61 8.37
N ASP A 198 5.54 -12.13 8.97
CA ASP A 198 4.60 -12.99 9.71
C ASP A 198 3.98 -14.05 8.79
N ILE A 199 3.57 -13.67 7.57
CA ILE A 199 3.04 -14.61 6.58
C ILE A 199 4.09 -15.64 6.17
N ALA A 200 5.33 -15.21 5.90
CA ALA A 200 6.42 -16.11 5.55
C ALA A 200 6.66 -17.13 6.67
N GLY A 201 6.63 -16.69 7.94
CA GLY A 201 6.72 -17.57 9.11
C GLY A 201 5.57 -18.59 9.19
N GLN A 202 4.32 -18.15 8.95
CA GLN A 202 3.14 -19.02 8.96
C GLN A 202 3.16 -20.08 7.84
N GLU A 203 3.69 -19.69 6.68
CA GLU A 203 3.80 -20.60 5.51
C GLU A 203 5.07 -21.48 5.54
N GLY A 204 5.98 -21.24 6.50
CA GLY A 204 7.27 -21.92 6.50
C GLY A 204 8.17 -21.52 5.33
N ILE A 205 7.99 -20.33 4.80
CA ILE A 205 8.75 -19.79 3.67
C ILE A 205 10.06 -19.18 4.17
N THR A 206 11.16 -19.58 3.55
CA THR A 206 12.45 -18.90 3.74
C THR A 206 12.53 -17.75 2.74
N ILE A 207 12.57 -16.53 3.26
CA ILE A 207 12.72 -15.30 2.46
C ILE A 207 13.76 -14.41 3.13
N THR A 208 14.59 -13.74 2.34
CA THR A 208 15.59 -12.82 2.84
C THR A 208 14.96 -11.47 3.21
N ASP A 209 15.64 -10.69 4.06
CA ASP A 209 15.21 -9.33 4.41
C ASP A 209 15.12 -8.45 3.14
N ASN A 210 16.01 -8.65 2.17
CA ASN A 210 15.97 -7.98 0.88
C ASN A 210 14.73 -8.37 0.08
N GLY A 211 14.38 -9.65 0.07
CA GLY A 211 13.18 -10.16 -0.58
C GLY A 211 11.90 -9.57 0.03
N ILE A 212 11.80 -9.54 1.36
CA ILE A 212 10.68 -8.89 2.07
C ILE A 212 10.58 -7.40 1.70
N ARG A 213 11.72 -6.69 1.77
CA ARG A 213 11.78 -5.27 1.43
C ARG A 213 11.38 -5.01 -0.03
N TRP A 214 11.87 -5.83 -0.95
CA TRP A 214 11.50 -5.75 -2.36
C TRP A 214 9.98 -5.93 -2.55
N CYS A 215 9.38 -6.93 -1.93
CA CYS A 215 7.93 -7.17 -1.99
C CYS A 215 7.13 -5.97 -1.49
N ALA A 216 7.51 -5.42 -0.33
CA ALA A 216 6.83 -4.28 0.29
C ALA A 216 6.97 -2.99 -0.52
N GLN A 217 8.16 -2.68 -1.04
CA GLN A 217 8.42 -1.50 -1.88
C GLN A 217 7.60 -1.54 -3.16
N ASN A 218 7.55 -2.70 -3.83
CA ASN A 218 6.84 -2.87 -5.10
C ASN A 218 5.33 -3.12 -4.92
N ALA A 219 4.83 -3.07 -3.70
CA ALA A 219 3.41 -3.18 -3.40
C ALA A 219 2.64 -1.85 -3.51
N GLY A 220 3.32 -0.70 -3.55
CA GLY A 220 2.68 0.63 -3.63
C GLY A 220 1.70 0.91 -2.49
N GLY A 221 1.92 0.34 -1.29
CA GLY A 221 1.04 0.48 -0.13
C GLY A 221 -0.24 -0.36 -0.17
N SER A 222 -0.29 -1.38 -1.03
CA SER A 222 -1.41 -2.31 -1.21
C SER A 222 -1.10 -3.68 -0.63
N ALA A 223 -1.88 -4.16 0.34
CA ALA A 223 -1.74 -5.51 0.89
C ALA A 223 -1.90 -6.60 -0.18
N ARG A 224 -2.88 -6.44 -1.09
CA ARG A 224 -3.08 -7.38 -2.21
C ARG A 224 -1.85 -7.48 -3.10
N MET A 225 -1.25 -6.34 -3.46
CA MET A 225 -0.04 -6.32 -4.28
C MET A 225 1.15 -6.89 -3.53
N ALA A 226 1.28 -6.64 -2.22
CA ALA A 226 2.35 -7.21 -1.41
C ALA A 226 2.34 -8.76 -1.44
N LEU A 227 1.17 -9.37 -1.32
CA LEU A 227 1.01 -10.82 -1.45
C LEU A 227 1.34 -11.32 -2.86
N ALA A 228 0.90 -10.60 -3.90
CA ALA A 228 1.23 -10.95 -5.28
C ALA A 228 2.75 -10.87 -5.54
N ARG A 229 3.43 -9.87 -4.97
CA ARG A 229 4.89 -9.74 -5.04
C ARG A 229 5.61 -10.85 -4.27
N LEU A 230 5.06 -11.28 -3.13
CA LEU A 230 5.58 -12.44 -2.41
C LEU A 230 5.48 -13.72 -3.26
N GLU A 231 4.34 -13.96 -3.91
CA GLU A 231 4.19 -15.10 -4.83
C GLU A 231 5.14 -15.02 -6.04
N GLU A 232 5.36 -13.82 -6.56
CA GLU A 232 6.30 -13.58 -7.64
C GLU A 232 7.75 -13.86 -7.20
N TYR A 233 8.14 -13.36 -6.03
CA TYR A 233 9.44 -13.63 -5.43
C TYR A 233 9.70 -15.13 -5.28
N LEU A 234 8.73 -15.89 -4.77
CA LEU A 234 8.86 -17.32 -4.52
C LEU A 234 9.06 -18.16 -5.78
N ARG A 235 8.72 -17.64 -6.95
CA ARG A 235 8.96 -18.32 -8.24
C ARG A 235 10.43 -18.25 -8.68
N ASN A 236 11.14 -17.21 -8.28
CA ASN A 236 12.54 -16.99 -8.62
C ASN A 236 13.28 -16.15 -7.58
N PRO A 237 13.50 -16.67 -6.35
CA PRO A 237 14.12 -15.91 -5.26
C PRO A 237 15.50 -15.34 -5.63
N GLU A 238 16.32 -16.13 -6.34
CA GLU A 238 17.69 -15.72 -6.71
C GLU A 238 17.69 -14.44 -7.56
N HIS A 239 16.68 -14.25 -8.41
CA HIS A 239 16.56 -13.05 -9.22
C HIS A 239 16.35 -11.80 -8.36
N TYR A 240 15.60 -11.90 -7.28
CA TYR A 240 15.22 -10.78 -6.42
C TYR A 240 16.22 -10.57 -5.27
N ASP A 241 16.85 -11.62 -4.78
CA ASP A 241 17.91 -11.55 -3.78
C ASP A 241 19.23 -11.06 -4.36
N ALA A 242 19.53 -11.42 -5.61
CA ALA A 242 20.69 -10.92 -6.34
C ALA A 242 20.53 -9.44 -6.75
N ASN A 243 19.31 -8.94 -6.81
CA ASN A 243 19.01 -7.55 -7.09
C ASN A 243 18.87 -6.78 -5.77
N GLU A 244 20.01 -6.42 -5.20
CA GLU A 244 20.08 -5.16 -4.46
C GLU A 244 19.31 -4.12 -5.29
N SER A 245 18.38 -3.35 -4.66
CA SER A 245 17.62 -2.36 -5.45
C SER A 245 18.63 -1.53 -6.26
N THR A 246 18.28 -1.22 -7.48
CA THR A 246 19.14 -0.38 -8.36
C THR A 246 19.60 0.86 -7.61
N THR A 247 18.73 1.48 -6.83
CA THR A 247 19.01 2.62 -5.97
C THR A 247 20.06 2.29 -4.92
N THR A 248 19.91 1.19 -4.20
CA THR A 248 20.83 0.77 -3.14
C THR A 248 22.21 0.46 -3.70
N ALA A 249 22.30 -0.26 -4.83
CA ALA A 249 23.57 -0.54 -5.51
C ALA A 249 24.26 0.73 -5.98
N LEU A 250 23.54 1.63 -6.65
CA LEU A 250 24.06 2.90 -7.13
C LEU A 250 24.50 3.78 -5.95
N MET A 251 23.70 3.90 -4.90
CA MET A 251 24.03 4.66 -3.69
C MET A 251 25.28 4.12 -3.01
N ARG A 252 25.40 2.80 -2.86
CA ARG A 252 26.56 2.15 -2.25
C ARG A 252 27.85 2.46 -3.04
N TYR A 253 27.84 2.25 -4.35
CA TYR A 253 29.03 2.51 -5.18
C TYR A 253 29.39 3.99 -5.23
N MET A 254 28.38 4.86 -5.25
CA MET A 254 28.55 6.31 -5.14
C MET A 254 29.27 6.67 -3.83
N VAL A 255 28.76 6.20 -2.73
CA VAL A 255 29.31 6.52 -1.40
C VAL A 255 30.72 6.00 -1.23
N TRP A 256 31.00 4.79 -1.71
CA TRP A 256 32.36 4.25 -1.68
C TRP A 256 33.33 4.89 -2.69
N GLY A 257 32.82 5.79 -3.55
CA GLY A 257 33.61 6.40 -4.61
C GLY A 257 34.14 5.39 -5.63
N LYS A 258 33.44 4.26 -5.81
CA LYS A 258 33.86 3.15 -6.69
C LYS A 258 33.44 3.41 -8.14
N LEU A 259 34.13 4.34 -8.79
CA LEU A 259 33.86 4.73 -10.19
C LEU A 259 33.85 3.57 -11.19
N ASN A 260 34.67 2.55 -10.95
CA ASN A 260 34.74 1.38 -11.81
C ASN A 260 33.52 0.44 -11.68
N LEU A 261 32.82 0.46 -10.56
CA LEU A 261 31.66 -0.39 -10.31
C LEU A 261 30.34 0.30 -10.63
N ILE A 262 30.28 1.63 -10.46
CA ILE A 262 29.05 2.39 -10.71
C ILE A 262 28.65 2.37 -12.18
N GLY A 263 29.62 2.35 -13.10
CA GLY A 263 29.35 2.24 -14.54
C GLY A 263 28.51 1.01 -14.87
N GLY A 264 28.94 -0.17 -14.43
CA GLY A 264 28.19 -1.42 -14.65
C GLY A 264 26.81 -1.43 -13.99
N ALA A 265 26.66 -0.79 -12.83
CA ALA A 265 25.33 -0.65 -12.18
C ALA A 265 24.41 0.30 -12.96
N ILE A 266 24.95 1.38 -13.54
CA ILE A 266 24.21 2.30 -14.41
C ILE A 266 23.76 1.59 -15.68
N ASP A 267 24.67 0.85 -16.35
CA ASP A 267 24.36 0.12 -17.57
C ASP A 267 23.24 -0.89 -17.34
N LYS A 268 23.33 -1.67 -16.25
CA LYS A 268 22.28 -2.62 -15.86
C LYS A 268 20.94 -1.93 -15.55
N ALA A 269 20.96 -0.77 -14.89
CA ALA A 269 19.76 0.01 -14.63
C ALA A 269 19.13 0.55 -15.92
N ALA A 270 19.95 0.93 -16.90
CA ALA A 270 19.51 1.46 -18.19
C ALA A 270 18.80 0.43 -19.08
N GLU A 271 19.01 -0.87 -18.85
CA GLU A 271 18.30 -1.95 -19.55
C GLU A 271 16.77 -1.92 -19.28
N THR A 272 16.37 -1.37 -18.13
CA THR A 272 14.94 -1.25 -17.78
C THR A 272 14.49 0.19 -17.98
N PRO A 273 13.53 0.48 -18.88
CA PRO A 273 13.02 1.82 -19.11
C PRO A 273 12.54 2.50 -17.81
N GLY A 274 13.07 3.69 -17.53
CA GLY A 274 12.72 4.47 -16.35
C GLY A 274 13.33 4.03 -15.01
N ALA A 275 14.05 2.89 -14.94
CA ALA A 275 14.63 2.40 -13.68
C ALA A 275 15.71 3.34 -13.13
N LEU A 276 16.55 3.88 -13.98
CA LEU A 276 17.60 4.82 -13.58
C LEU A 276 17.02 6.15 -13.08
N ARG A 277 15.93 6.60 -13.70
CA ARG A 277 15.17 7.76 -13.24
C ARG A 277 14.57 7.51 -11.86
N ALA A 278 13.83 6.41 -11.69
CA ALA A 278 13.21 6.05 -10.41
C ALA A 278 14.26 5.92 -9.29
N ALA A 279 15.41 5.29 -9.58
CA ALA A 279 16.51 5.17 -8.63
C ALA A 279 17.10 6.54 -8.24
N THR A 280 17.15 7.48 -9.18
CA THR A 280 17.65 8.85 -8.92
C THR A 280 16.67 9.64 -8.06
N GLU A 281 15.37 9.60 -8.36
CA GLU A 281 14.33 10.26 -7.58
C GLU A 281 14.26 9.72 -6.14
N GLU A 282 14.39 8.41 -5.98
CA GLU A 282 14.46 7.77 -4.67
C GLU A 282 15.71 8.18 -3.89
N ALA A 283 16.88 8.20 -4.53
CA ALA A 283 18.13 8.63 -3.92
C ALA A 283 18.06 10.09 -3.44
N ILE A 284 17.51 11.00 -4.24
CA ILE A 284 17.29 12.40 -3.84
C ILE A 284 16.38 12.47 -2.62
N SER A 285 15.28 11.72 -2.62
CA SER A 285 14.36 11.68 -1.48
C SER A 285 15.04 11.19 -0.20
N GLN A 286 15.85 10.13 -0.28
CA GLN A 286 16.59 9.58 0.85
C GLN A 286 17.64 10.58 1.37
N LEU A 287 18.40 11.24 0.48
CA LEU A 287 19.38 12.26 0.85
C LEU A 287 18.72 13.49 1.49
N THR A 288 17.61 13.96 0.95
CA THR A 288 16.82 15.06 1.51
C THR A 288 16.33 14.75 2.93
N ASN A 289 15.76 13.56 3.13
CA ASN A 289 15.29 13.13 4.45
C ASN A 289 16.44 13.03 5.46
N TYR A 290 17.63 12.62 5.02
CA TYR A 290 18.81 12.56 5.86
C TYR A 290 19.26 13.95 6.31
N VAL A 291 19.34 14.91 5.39
CA VAL A 291 19.73 16.30 5.68
C VAL A 291 18.74 16.96 6.64
N LEU A 292 17.44 16.81 6.39
CA LEU A 292 16.39 17.39 7.22
C LEU A 292 16.40 16.82 8.64
N LYS A 293 16.63 15.51 8.81
CA LYS A 293 16.70 14.88 10.12
C LYS A 293 17.92 15.31 10.92
N LYS A 294 19.09 15.47 10.31
CA LYS A 294 20.31 15.95 10.99
C LYS A 294 20.33 17.43 11.26
N GLY A 295 19.64 18.24 10.45
CA GLY A 295 19.55 19.71 10.63
C GLY A 295 18.74 20.14 11.86
N HIS A 296 17.86 19.30 12.39
CA HIS A 296 16.98 19.62 13.53
C HIS A 296 17.43 19.07 14.89
N GLY A 297 18.65 18.56 15.03
CA GLY A 297 19.31 18.32 16.32
C GLY A 297 18.71 17.28 17.26
N ASN A 298 17.59 16.65 16.93
CA ASN A 298 16.92 15.61 17.72
C ASN A 298 16.64 14.38 16.85
N VAL A 299 17.67 13.60 16.60
CA VAL A 299 17.49 12.25 16.07
C VAL A 299 17.90 11.27 17.12
N GLU A 300 16.92 10.71 17.83
CA GLU A 300 17.10 9.42 18.48
C GLU A 300 17.72 8.45 17.46
N SER A 301 18.75 7.73 17.89
CA SER A 301 19.58 6.81 17.11
C SER A 301 18.82 5.57 16.63
N GLY A 302 17.72 5.76 15.91
CA GLY A 302 16.85 4.71 15.44
C GLY A 302 16.46 4.90 13.98
N LYS A 303 17.13 4.18 13.07
CA LYS A 303 16.67 3.88 11.71
C LYS A 303 16.74 5.04 10.70
N LEU A 304 17.97 5.40 10.34
CA LEU A 304 18.25 5.98 9.04
C LEU A 304 18.17 4.87 7.97
N PRO A 305 17.69 5.15 6.73
CA PRO A 305 17.73 4.16 5.63
C PRO A 305 19.13 3.59 5.37
N PHE A 306 20.18 4.30 5.77
CA PHE A 306 21.57 3.85 5.70
C PHE A 306 22.04 3.07 6.93
N HIS A 307 21.29 3.03 8.03
CA HIS A 307 21.66 2.25 9.22
C HIS A 307 21.53 0.75 8.94
N ASP A 308 20.55 0.34 8.15
CA ASP A 308 20.38 -1.07 7.76
C ASP A 308 21.49 -1.53 6.81
N LEU A 309 22.00 -0.64 5.94
CA LEU A 309 23.19 -0.88 5.15
C LEU A 309 24.46 -0.94 6.02
N ALA A 310 24.54 -0.09 7.05
CA ALA A 310 25.69 -0.01 7.95
C ALA A 310 25.80 -1.21 8.90
N THR A 311 24.70 -1.88 9.25
CA THR A 311 24.71 -3.07 10.12
C THR A 311 25.11 -4.34 9.40
N GLN A 312 25.00 -4.38 8.07
CA GLN A 312 25.33 -5.55 7.26
C GLN A 312 26.80 -5.58 6.77
N ASP A 313 27.49 -4.44 6.80
CA ASP A 313 28.88 -4.35 6.32
C ASP A 313 29.68 -3.37 7.20
N ALA A 314 30.78 -3.86 7.81
CA ALA A 314 31.65 -3.04 8.67
C ALA A 314 32.22 -1.80 7.92
N ALA A 315 32.38 -1.89 6.60
CA ALA A 315 32.75 -0.76 5.74
C ALA A 315 31.67 0.33 5.68
N LEU A 316 30.37 -0.02 5.89
CA LEU A 316 29.26 0.90 5.92
C LEU A 316 29.10 1.60 7.27
N ALA A 317 29.57 0.98 8.38
CA ALA A 317 29.60 1.61 9.70
C ALA A 317 30.50 2.87 9.73
N ASP A 318 31.56 2.87 8.94
CA ASP A 318 32.42 4.06 8.77
C ASP A 318 31.75 5.19 7.96
N MET A 319 30.68 4.89 7.20
CA MET A 319 29.96 5.87 6.39
C MET A 319 29.13 6.85 7.23
N GLY A 320 28.69 6.46 8.40
CA GLY A 320 28.07 7.39 9.36
C GLY A 320 28.99 8.56 9.76
N ARG A 321 30.32 8.37 9.60
CA ARG A 321 31.33 9.40 9.79
C ARG A 321 31.53 10.28 8.55
N VAL A 322 31.26 9.74 7.36
CA VAL A 322 31.54 10.40 6.07
C VAL A 322 30.34 11.20 5.57
N PHE A 323 29.12 10.75 5.81
CA PHE A 323 27.94 11.53 5.49
C PHE A 323 27.74 12.70 6.48
N ASN A 324 28.72 13.59 6.47
CA ASN A 324 28.54 14.94 6.97
C ASN A 324 27.40 15.60 6.18
N PRO A 325 26.49 16.34 6.83
CA PRO A 325 25.40 17.07 6.16
C PRO A 325 25.86 17.91 4.96
N GLN A 326 27.08 18.44 5.01
CA GLN A 326 27.66 19.24 3.93
C GLN A 326 27.94 18.40 2.67
N VAL A 327 28.45 17.16 2.82
CA VAL A 327 28.71 16.25 1.68
C VAL A 327 27.39 15.76 1.10
N THR A 328 26.43 15.45 1.94
CA THR A 328 25.10 15.03 1.49
C THR A 328 24.41 16.14 0.71
N PHE A 329 24.49 17.37 1.20
CA PHE A 329 23.94 18.54 0.52
C PHE A 329 24.61 18.78 -0.84
N ALA A 330 25.94 18.68 -0.92
CA ALA A 330 26.67 18.82 -2.18
C ALA A 330 26.30 17.72 -3.20
N ILE A 331 26.11 16.48 -2.76
CA ILE A 331 25.66 15.38 -3.62
C ILE A 331 24.21 15.62 -4.10
N GLN A 332 23.32 16.05 -3.20
CA GLN A 332 21.96 16.42 -3.57
C GLN A 332 21.94 17.55 -4.61
N GLU A 333 22.76 18.59 -4.41
CA GLU A 333 22.86 19.71 -5.34
C GLU A 333 23.37 19.25 -6.73
N ILE A 334 24.28 18.29 -6.79
CA ILE A 334 24.73 17.69 -8.05
C ILE A 334 23.55 17.02 -8.80
N PHE A 335 22.72 16.26 -8.10
CA PHE A 335 21.54 15.65 -8.71
C PHE A 335 20.52 16.70 -9.16
N GLU A 336 20.15 17.65 -8.30
CA GLU A 336 19.16 18.68 -8.60
C GLU A 336 19.58 19.60 -9.76
N ASN A 337 20.84 20.03 -9.80
CA ASN A 337 21.33 20.91 -10.86
C ASN A 337 21.37 20.21 -12.23
N ARG A 338 21.59 18.90 -12.25
CA ARG A 338 21.52 18.13 -13.49
C ARG A 338 20.09 17.91 -13.95
N LEU A 339 19.16 17.67 -13.04
CA LEU A 339 17.74 17.50 -13.36
C LEU A 339 17.09 18.79 -13.87
N LYS A 340 17.54 19.97 -13.42
CA LYS A 340 17.09 21.26 -13.96
C LYS A 340 17.42 21.50 -15.44
N GLY A 341 18.37 20.75 -15.99
CA GLY A 341 18.76 20.82 -17.42
C GLY A 341 17.95 19.90 -18.36
N ILE A 342 16.97 19.15 -17.85
CA ILE A 342 16.24 18.12 -18.60
C ILE A 342 15.48 18.64 -19.83
N TRP A 343 15.09 19.91 -19.86
CA TRP A 343 14.25 20.46 -20.92
C TRP A 343 14.85 20.45 -22.34
N ASN A 344 16.16 20.10 -22.47
CA ASN A 344 16.87 20.13 -23.75
C ASN A 344 17.71 18.87 -24.07
N VAL A 345 17.57 17.78 -23.34
CA VAL A 345 18.38 16.57 -23.56
C VAL A 345 17.55 15.48 -24.20
N SER A 346 17.97 15.02 -25.37
CA SER A 346 17.31 13.95 -26.14
C SER A 346 17.52 12.55 -25.54
N ASP A 347 18.38 12.40 -24.55
CA ASP A 347 18.72 11.13 -23.92
C ASP A 347 18.71 11.24 -22.40
N GLU A 348 17.58 10.81 -21.83
CA GLU A 348 17.32 10.82 -20.39
C GLU A 348 18.31 9.91 -19.63
N VAL A 349 18.70 8.77 -20.21
CA VAL A 349 19.64 7.82 -19.59
C VAL A 349 21.02 8.46 -19.41
N THR A 350 21.53 9.13 -20.43
CA THR A 350 22.84 9.83 -20.37
C THR A 350 22.85 10.91 -19.30
N LEU A 351 21.72 11.60 -19.10
CA LEU A 351 21.60 12.63 -18.06
C LEU A 351 21.74 12.04 -16.65
N TYR A 352 20.93 11.02 -16.35
CA TYR A 352 20.97 10.37 -15.04
C TYR A 352 22.31 9.66 -14.78
N ALA A 353 22.85 8.96 -15.77
CA ALA A 353 24.17 8.34 -15.71
C ALA A 353 25.27 9.36 -15.37
N SER A 354 25.23 10.54 -15.99
CA SER A 354 26.19 11.62 -15.71
C SER A 354 26.07 12.17 -14.29
N ALA A 355 24.86 12.26 -13.75
CA ALA A 355 24.62 12.69 -12.37
C ALA A 355 25.24 11.70 -11.36
N TRP A 356 24.98 10.39 -11.53
CA TRP A 356 25.55 9.35 -10.69
C TRP A 356 27.07 9.28 -10.76
N THR A 357 27.63 9.38 -11.95
CA THR A 357 29.10 9.38 -12.14
C THR A 357 29.76 10.57 -11.46
N ARG A 358 29.16 11.77 -11.55
CA ARG A 358 29.66 12.97 -10.87
C ARG A 358 29.55 12.89 -9.36
N ALA A 359 28.42 12.43 -8.86
CA ALA A 359 28.23 12.24 -7.43
C ALA A 359 29.26 11.25 -6.85
N THR A 360 29.54 10.15 -7.57
CA THR A 360 30.55 9.15 -7.20
C THR A 360 31.95 9.73 -7.24
N TRP A 361 32.27 10.53 -8.26
CA TRP A 361 33.57 11.21 -8.34
C TRP A 361 33.79 12.16 -7.18
N TYR A 362 32.76 12.96 -6.82
CA TYR A 362 32.80 13.86 -5.70
C TYR A 362 33.03 13.11 -4.38
N ALA A 363 32.30 12.04 -4.13
CA ALA A 363 32.47 11.20 -2.96
C ALA A 363 33.88 10.57 -2.90
N SER A 364 34.41 10.07 -4.03
CA SER A 364 35.77 9.53 -4.13
C SER A 364 36.84 10.58 -3.79
N HIS A 365 36.64 11.83 -4.23
CA HIS A 365 37.58 12.91 -3.95
C HIS A 365 37.58 13.29 -2.47
N TYR A 366 36.40 13.36 -1.89
CA TYR A 366 36.25 13.62 -0.46
C TYR A 366 36.92 12.56 0.41
N TRP A 367 36.80 11.28 0.07
CA TRP A 367 37.50 10.18 0.74
C TRP A 367 39.03 10.31 0.69
N LYS A 368 39.57 10.69 -0.43
CA LYS A 368 41.02 10.90 -0.61
C LYS A 368 41.52 12.07 0.27
N GLU A 369 40.72 13.12 0.44
CA GLU A 369 41.05 14.25 1.29
C GLU A 369 40.96 13.92 2.79
N LEU A 370 39.94 13.14 3.19
CA LEU A 370 39.78 12.67 4.56
C LEU A 370 40.93 11.73 4.95
N GLY A 371 41.31 10.78 4.10
CA GLY A 371 42.46 9.90 4.34
C GLY A 371 43.78 10.65 4.50
N LYS A 372 43.97 11.76 3.80
CA LYS A 372 45.14 12.62 3.97
C LYS A 372 45.15 13.36 5.31
N LYS A 373 43.98 13.74 5.85
CA LYS A 373 43.84 14.41 7.15
C LYS A 373 43.98 13.45 8.34
N GLU A 374 43.63 12.20 8.18
CA GLU A 374 43.70 11.17 9.21
C GLU A 374 45.02 10.36 9.19
N GLY A 375 45.96 10.69 8.29
CA GLY A 375 47.27 10.05 8.23
C GLY A 375 47.23 8.58 7.79
N ARG A 376 46.22 8.18 7.04
CA ARG A 376 46.06 6.85 6.42
C ARG A 376 46.34 6.84 4.91
#